data_0da05506a3bdac367bd758b1e66eff16
#
_entry.id   0da05506a3bdac367bd758b1e66eff16
#
_cell.length_a   1.000
_cell.length_b   1.000
_cell.length_c   1.000
_cell.angle_alpha   90.00
_cell.angle_beta   90.00
_cell.angle_gamma   90.00
#
_symmetry.space_group_name_H-M   'P 1'
#
loop_
_entity.id
_entity.type
_entity.pdbx_description
1 polymer ?
#
loop_
_entity_poly.entity_id
_entity_poly.type
_entity_poly.pdbx_seq_one_letter_code
_entity_poly.pdbx_strand_id
1 'polypeptide(L)'
;MNNAPLTAISPVDGRYHSKTKALQAYYSEYGLIRYRVLVEVEYFIALTAIPLPSLKDFPADQIEALRDLYRNFSEDDALWIKETEKTTNHDVKAVEYFLKEKMTALGLERYLEFIHFGLTSQDINNTAVPLSLKEGIDTVYLPLLDDVIAKIKELETEWKDVPMLARTHGQAASPTRLGKELKVFRERLELQKATLIAVPFSAKFGGATGNFNAHFVAYPEIDWVNFSNHFVNETLGLHRSQTTTQIEHYDHAAGLFDALKRINTILIDLDRDIWTYVSMDYFKQKLKAGEIGSSAMPHKVNPIDFENSEGNLGIANALYEHLSAKLPISRLQRDLTDSTVLRTIGVPIAHSVIAFQSSLKGLGKLVLNEAAISTELENNWAVVAEAIQTVLRREGFEKPYEALKGLTRTHDKVTKTSVHAFIDTLEITPTLKEELKKIEPSTYLGIQLVGK
;
A
#
# COMPACT_ATOMS: atom_id res chain seq x y z
N MET A 1 -21.38 -20.72 16.62
CA MET A 1 -20.75 -19.83 15.63
C MET A 1 -21.01 -18.40 16.04
N ASN A 2 -19.98 -17.59 16.16
CA ASN A 2 -20.16 -16.19 16.49
C ASN A 2 -20.69 -15.46 15.23
N ASN A 3 -21.97 -15.00 15.27
CA ASN A 3 -22.63 -14.33 14.14
C ASN A 3 -22.23 -12.85 13.98
N ALA A 4 -21.30 -12.36 14.79
CA ALA A 4 -20.87 -10.97 14.78
C ALA A 4 -20.49 -10.41 13.38
N PRO A 5 -19.80 -11.16 12.49
CA PRO A 5 -19.51 -10.67 11.15
C PRO A 5 -20.73 -10.40 10.27
N LEU A 6 -21.85 -11.12 10.47
CA LEU A 6 -23.07 -10.94 9.67
C LEU A 6 -23.83 -9.65 10.03
N THR A 7 -23.68 -9.16 11.26
CA THR A 7 -24.35 -7.95 11.76
C THR A 7 -23.42 -6.74 11.79
N ALA A 8 -22.16 -6.88 11.36
CA ALA A 8 -21.21 -5.79 11.32
C ALA A 8 -21.61 -4.76 10.25
N ILE A 9 -21.60 -3.47 10.60
CA ILE A 9 -21.91 -2.37 9.70
C ILE A 9 -20.77 -2.17 8.69
N SER A 10 -19.52 -2.27 9.16
CA SER A 10 -18.36 -2.18 8.29
C SER A 10 -18.17 -3.48 7.50
N PRO A 11 -18.05 -3.44 6.16
CA PRO A 11 -17.73 -4.62 5.36
C PRO A 11 -16.35 -5.20 5.68
N VAL A 12 -15.42 -4.40 6.20
CA VAL A 12 -14.10 -4.86 6.64
C VAL A 12 -14.22 -5.91 7.74
N ASP A 13 -15.08 -5.67 8.73
CA ASP A 13 -15.31 -6.57 9.87
C ASP A 13 -16.39 -7.63 9.58
N GLY A 14 -17.25 -7.37 8.59
CA GLY A 14 -18.31 -8.27 8.16
C GLY A 14 -17.91 -9.15 6.99
N ARG A 15 -18.32 -8.75 5.78
CA ARG A 15 -18.15 -9.51 4.53
C ARG A 15 -16.70 -9.94 4.28
N TYR A 16 -15.73 -9.09 4.61
CA TYR A 16 -14.31 -9.32 4.33
C TYR A 16 -13.50 -9.73 5.56
N HIS A 17 -14.15 -10.07 6.67
CA HIS A 17 -13.49 -10.44 7.93
C HIS A 17 -12.36 -11.48 7.74
N SER A 18 -12.59 -12.52 6.95
CA SER A 18 -11.58 -13.54 6.68
C SER A 18 -10.33 -13.02 5.97
N LYS A 19 -10.46 -11.93 5.19
CA LYS A 19 -9.36 -11.29 4.46
C LYS A 19 -8.56 -10.30 5.30
N THR A 20 -9.17 -9.75 6.35
CA THR A 20 -8.64 -8.66 7.17
C THR A 20 -8.20 -9.11 8.56
N LYS A 21 -8.47 -10.37 8.94
CA LYS A 21 -8.19 -10.91 10.27
C LYS A 21 -6.74 -10.68 10.74
N ALA A 22 -5.76 -10.76 9.84
CA ALA A 22 -4.36 -10.53 10.17
C ALA A 22 -4.07 -9.10 10.67
N LEU A 23 -4.93 -8.13 10.32
CA LEU A 23 -4.79 -6.74 10.75
C LEU A 23 -5.32 -6.48 12.17
N GLN A 24 -6.10 -7.40 12.74
CA GLN A 24 -6.74 -7.21 14.05
C GLN A 24 -5.73 -7.04 15.18
N ALA A 25 -4.59 -7.73 15.13
CA ALA A 25 -3.53 -7.63 16.13
C ALA A 25 -2.88 -6.22 16.20
N TYR A 26 -3.05 -5.42 15.13
CA TYR A 26 -2.42 -4.10 14.98
C TYR A 26 -3.42 -2.95 15.11
N TYR A 27 -4.59 -3.06 14.46
CA TYR A 27 -5.47 -1.91 14.20
C TYR A 27 -6.85 -2.01 14.84
N SER A 28 -7.13 -3.07 15.60
CA SER A 28 -8.33 -3.15 16.43
C SER A 28 -8.17 -2.40 17.76
N GLU A 29 -9.27 -2.21 18.48
CA GLU A 29 -9.21 -1.67 19.86
C GLU A 29 -8.34 -2.56 20.77
N TYR A 30 -8.45 -3.90 20.64
CA TYR A 30 -7.56 -4.86 21.30
C TYR A 30 -6.09 -4.60 20.96
N GLY A 31 -5.77 -4.43 19.68
CA GLY A 31 -4.42 -4.12 19.21
C GLY A 31 -3.89 -2.83 19.84
N LEU A 32 -4.65 -1.75 19.77
CA LEU A 32 -4.28 -0.46 20.36
C LEU A 32 -3.99 -0.58 21.86
N ILE A 33 -4.85 -1.28 22.62
CA ILE A 33 -4.66 -1.49 24.07
C ILE A 33 -3.37 -2.28 24.31
N ARG A 34 -3.13 -3.37 23.59
CA ARG A 34 -1.91 -4.17 23.71
C ARG A 34 -0.64 -3.35 23.46
N TYR A 35 -0.63 -2.48 22.44
CA TYR A 35 0.51 -1.60 22.18
C TYR A 35 0.72 -0.56 23.27
N ARG A 36 -0.34 -0.04 23.87
CA ARG A 36 -0.23 0.85 25.04
C ARG A 36 0.40 0.13 26.23
N VAL A 37 -0.03 -1.11 26.52
CA VAL A 37 0.58 -1.95 27.57
C VAL A 37 2.06 -2.20 27.26
N LEU A 38 2.42 -2.52 26.02
CA LEU A 38 3.81 -2.71 25.58
C LEU A 38 4.65 -1.46 25.88
N VAL A 39 4.19 -0.29 25.44
CA VAL A 39 4.95 0.96 25.62
C VAL A 39 5.12 1.32 27.10
N GLU A 40 4.06 1.20 27.92
CA GLU A 40 4.15 1.44 29.36
C GLU A 40 5.13 0.49 30.06
N VAL A 41 5.10 -0.80 29.72
CA VAL A 41 6.00 -1.81 30.28
C VAL A 41 7.44 -1.53 29.89
N GLU A 42 7.73 -1.34 28.61
CA GLU A 42 9.10 -1.08 28.15
C GLU A 42 9.63 0.27 28.66
N TYR A 43 8.75 1.28 28.83
CA TYR A 43 9.12 2.53 29.48
C TYR A 43 9.51 2.31 30.95
N PHE A 44 8.68 1.58 31.70
CA PHE A 44 8.99 1.25 33.10
C PHE A 44 10.33 0.50 33.20
N ILE A 45 10.56 -0.50 32.34
CA ILE A 45 11.84 -1.23 32.28
C ILE A 45 13.00 -0.28 31.97
N ALA A 46 12.84 0.64 31.00
CA ALA A 46 13.86 1.63 30.68
C ALA A 46 14.20 2.53 31.88
N LEU A 47 13.22 2.91 32.71
CA LEU A 47 13.44 3.67 33.94
C LEU A 47 14.28 2.88 34.95
N THR A 48 14.11 1.56 35.05
CA THR A 48 14.93 0.73 35.97
C THR A 48 16.40 0.65 35.56
N ALA A 49 16.72 0.96 34.32
CA ALA A 49 18.09 0.94 33.78
C ALA A 49 18.87 2.22 34.04
N ILE A 50 18.22 3.30 34.53
CA ILE A 50 18.87 4.56 34.86
C ILE A 50 18.96 4.75 36.39
N PRO A 51 19.88 5.59 36.92
CA PRO A 51 20.18 5.66 38.35
C PRO A 51 19.13 6.39 39.18
N LEU A 52 17.87 5.96 39.09
CA LEU A 52 16.80 6.49 39.90
C LEU A 52 16.84 5.83 41.30
N PRO A 53 16.99 6.62 42.38
CA PRO A 53 17.17 6.06 43.75
C PRO A 53 16.08 5.08 44.15
N SER A 54 14.82 5.36 43.75
CA SER A 54 13.66 4.51 44.12
C SER A 54 13.57 3.21 43.30
N LEU A 55 14.28 3.10 42.15
CA LEU A 55 14.29 1.93 41.29
C LEU A 55 15.60 1.14 41.37
N LYS A 56 16.62 1.59 42.11
CA LYS A 56 17.95 0.96 42.14
C LYS A 56 17.94 -0.51 42.58
N ASP A 57 16.97 -0.90 43.41
CA ASP A 57 16.82 -2.26 43.95
C ASP A 57 15.74 -3.06 43.17
N PHE A 58 15.36 -2.62 41.99
CA PHE A 58 14.37 -3.35 41.18
C PHE A 58 14.92 -4.72 40.77
N PRO A 59 14.17 -5.81 41.03
CA PRO A 59 14.66 -7.17 40.76
C PRO A 59 14.71 -7.45 39.26
N ALA A 60 15.92 -7.59 38.71
CA ALA A 60 16.14 -7.76 37.26
C ALA A 60 15.50 -9.05 36.68
N ASP A 61 15.29 -10.07 37.52
CA ASP A 61 14.61 -11.30 37.14
C ASP A 61 13.10 -11.12 36.87
N GLN A 62 12.50 -10.00 37.28
CA GLN A 62 11.11 -9.66 36.99
C GLN A 62 10.90 -9.00 35.64
N ILE A 63 11.95 -8.59 34.91
CA ILE A 63 11.83 -7.91 33.61
C ILE A 63 11.08 -8.76 32.59
N GLU A 64 11.38 -10.05 32.50
CA GLU A 64 10.70 -10.94 31.56
C GLU A 64 9.23 -11.16 31.94
N ALA A 65 8.93 -11.25 33.24
CA ALA A 65 7.54 -11.33 33.73
C ALA A 65 6.72 -10.06 33.36
N LEU A 66 7.34 -8.88 33.40
CA LEU A 66 6.72 -7.65 32.92
C LEU A 66 6.46 -7.69 31.40
N ARG A 67 7.43 -8.14 30.62
CA ARG A 67 7.27 -8.30 29.17
C ARG A 67 6.19 -9.28 28.78
N ASP A 68 6.00 -10.33 29.59
CA ASP A 68 4.93 -11.30 29.37
C ASP A 68 3.54 -10.70 29.48
N LEU A 69 3.35 -9.55 30.17
CA LEU A 69 2.08 -8.84 30.24
C LEU A 69 1.57 -8.38 28.88
N TYR A 70 2.45 -7.99 27.95
CA TYR A 70 2.03 -7.62 26.60
C TYR A 70 2.25 -8.71 25.56
N ARG A 71 3.18 -9.66 25.79
CA ARG A 71 3.41 -10.79 24.90
C ARG A 71 2.26 -11.80 24.96
N ASN A 72 1.77 -12.06 26.16
CA ASN A 72 0.66 -12.97 26.42
C ASN A 72 -0.68 -12.23 26.67
N PHE A 73 -0.77 -10.96 26.22
CA PHE A 73 -1.96 -10.14 26.39
C PHE A 73 -3.19 -10.81 25.74
N SER A 74 -4.26 -10.95 26.50
CA SER A 74 -5.47 -11.66 26.10
C SER A 74 -6.65 -10.73 25.83
N GLU A 75 -7.72 -11.25 25.21
CA GLU A 75 -8.98 -10.53 25.08
C GLU A 75 -9.62 -10.23 26.46
N ASP A 76 -9.45 -11.12 27.44
CA ASP A 76 -9.92 -10.92 28.81
C ASP A 76 -9.20 -9.75 29.50
N ASP A 77 -7.89 -9.60 29.29
CA ASP A 77 -7.14 -8.44 29.76
C ASP A 77 -7.65 -7.13 29.14
N ALA A 78 -7.91 -7.16 27.83
CA ALA A 78 -8.50 -6.01 27.15
C ALA A 78 -9.91 -5.67 27.67
N LEU A 79 -10.73 -6.66 27.92
CA LEU A 79 -12.07 -6.48 28.50
C LEU A 79 -11.98 -5.89 29.93
N TRP A 80 -11.04 -6.34 30.75
CA TRP A 80 -10.79 -5.77 32.07
C TRP A 80 -10.47 -4.26 31.97
N ILE A 81 -9.57 -3.89 31.04
CA ILE A 81 -9.20 -2.49 30.79
C ILE A 81 -10.43 -1.69 30.33
N LYS A 82 -11.23 -2.23 29.41
CA LYS A 82 -12.46 -1.57 28.91
C LYS A 82 -13.52 -1.40 30.00
N GLU A 83 -13.64 -2.34 30.92
CA GLU A 83 -14.55 -2.20 32.07
C GLU A 83 -14.09 -1.09 33.02
N THR A 84 -12.79 -1.03 33.33
CA THR A 84 -12.17 0.02 34.13
C THR A 84 -12.34 1.40 33.48
N GLU A 85 -12.19 1.49 32.15
CA GLU A 85 -12.38 2.72 31.36
C GLU A 85 -13.79 3.31 31.55
N LYS A 86 -14.84 2.48 31.66
CA LYS A 86 -16.22 2.96 31.91
C LYS A 86 -16.34 3.79 33.18
N THR A 87 -15.55 3.48 34.20
CA THR A 87 -15.54 4.19 35.49
C THR A 87 -14.61 5.41 35.44
N THR A 88 -13.43 5.26 34.85
CA THR A 88 -12.41 6.32 34.79
C THR A 88 -12.69 7.37 33.73
N ASN A 89 -13.47 7.01 32.73
CA ASN A 89 -13.69 7.78 31.48
C ASN A 89 -12.37 8.22 30.82
N HIS A 90 -11.32 7.39 30.97
CA HIS A 90 -9.99 7.67 30.48
C HIS A 90 -9.25 6.37 30.10
N ASP A 91 -9.01 6.16 28.81
CA ASP A 91 -8.48 4.94 28.21
C ASP A 91 -7.04 4.61 28.66
N VAL A 92 -6.10 5.55 28.60
CA VAL A 92 -4.71 5.33 29.04
C VAL A 92 -4.63 5.13 30.55
N LYS A 93 -5.46 5.84 31.34
CA LYS A 93 -5.51 5.65 32.79
C LYS A 93 -6.00 4.25 33.19
N ALA A 94 -6.91 3.68 32.42
CA ALA A 94 -7.34 2.29 32.60
C ALA A 94 -6.19 1.29 32.38
N VAL A 95 -5.30 1.56 31.42
CA VAL A 95 -4.07 0.77 31.23
C VAL A 95 -3.12 0.87 32.43
N GLU A 96 -2.93 2.07 32.98
CA GLU A 96 -2.12 2.24 34.19
C GLU A 96 -2.66 1.41 35.36
N TYR A 97 -3.99 1.41 35.59
CA TYR A 97 -4.60 0.59 36.65
C TYR A 97 -4.42 -0.90 36.41
N PHE A 98 -4.55 -1.35 35.19
CA PHE A 98 -4.26 -2.75 34.79
C PHE A 98 -2.84 -3.14 35.16
N LEU A 99 -1.85 -2.32 34.79
CA LEU A 99 -0.46 -2.56 35.12
C LEU A 99 -0.20 -2.55 36.63
N LYS A 100 -0.83 -1.62 37.39
CA LYS A 100 -0.72 -1.61 38.83
C LYS A 100 -1.27 -2.90 39.48
N GLU A 101 -2.39 -3.42 38.99
CA GLU A 101 -2.93 -4.71 39.45
C GLU A 101 -1.99 -5.88 39.15
N LYS A 102 -1.50 -5.96 37.90
CA LYS A 102 -0.59 -7.04 37.48
C LYS A 102 0.74 -6.98 38.23
N MET A 103 1.33 -5.80 38.40
CA MET A 103 2.57 -5.63 39.16
C MET A 103 2.39 -5.94 40.66
N THR A 104 1.24 -5.63 41.24
CA THR A 104 0.89 -6.04 42.62
C THR A 104 0.87 -7.58 42.70
N ALA A 105 0.26 -8.26 41.75
CA ALA A 105 0.25 -9.72 41.72
C ALA A 105 1.66 -10.34 41.58
N LEU A 106 2.63 -9.59 41.06
CA LEU A 106 4.05 -9.98 40.97
C LEU A 106 4.87 -9.61 42.20
N GLY A 107 4.26 -8.99 43.23
CA GLY A 107 4.96 -8.54 44.45
C GLY A 107 5.80 -7.27 44.25
N LEU A 108 5.41 -6.43 43.30
CA LEU A 108 6.14 -5.22 42.91
C LEU A 108 5.48 -3.93 43.37
N GLU A 109 4.68 -3.97 44.47
CA GLU A 109 3.89 -2.85 44.98
C GLU A 109 4.73 -1.59 45.23
N ARG A 110 5.97 -1.77 45.69
CA ARG A 110 6.92 -0.68 45.97
C ARG A 110 7.18 0.22 44.77
N TYR A 111 7.00 -0.26 43.52
CA TYR A 111 7.41 0.38 42.29
C TYR A 111 6.24 0.95 41.48
N LEU A 112 4.99 0.79 41.94
CA LEU A 112 3.77 1.13 41.19
C LEU A 112 3.69 2.60 40.75
N GLU A 113 4.25 3.53 41.56
CA GLU A 113 4.20 4.96 41.26
C GLU A 113 5.16 5.39 40.11
N PHE A 114 5.98 4.48 39.63
CA PHE A 114 6.81 4.69 38.44
C PHE A 114 6.14 4.24 37.12
N ILE A 115 4.96 3.63 37.20
CA ILE A 115 4.11 3.42 36.02
C ILE A 115 3.66 4.81 35.53
N HIS A 116 3.82 5.08 34.22
CA HIS A 116 3.47 6.37 33.61
C HIS A 116 4.20 7.59 34.22
N PHE A 117 5.36 7.39 34.84
CA PHE A 117 6.09 8.43 35.55
C PHE A 117 6.48 9.58 34.59
N GLY A 118 6.04 10.80 34.93
CA GLY A 118 6.33 12.03 34.19
C GLY A 118 5.65 12.15 32.82
N LEU A 119 4.90 11.14 32.39
CA LEU A 119 4.27 11.08 31.08
C LEU A 119 2.92 11.78 31.01
N THR A 120 2.46 11.99 29.81
CA THR A 120 1.07 12.28 29.47
C THR A 120 0.55 11.18 28.54
N SER A 121 -0.78 11.01 28.43
CA SER A 121 -1.40 9.99 27.59
C SER A 121 -0.88 9.98 26.15
N GLN A 122 -0.45 11.13 25.63
CA GLN A 122 0.07 11.23 24.27
C GLN A 122 1.51 10.74 24.13
N ASP A 123 2.29 10.62 25.19
CA ASP A 123 3.57 9.91 25.14
C ASP A 123 3.34 8.42 24.86
N ILE A 124 2.23 7.86 25.33
CA ILE A 124 1.83 6.48 25.08
C ILE A 124 1.15 6.32 23.72
N ASN A 125 0.19 7.19 23.39
CA ASN A 125 -0.52 7.08 22.10
C ASN A 125 0.37 7.38 20.90
N ASN A 126 1.21 8.43 20.99
CA ASN A 126 2.12 8.82 19.90
C ASN A 126 3.42 7.96 19.83
N THR A 127 3.45 6.85 20.53
CA THR A 127 4.42 5.76 20.38
C THR A 127 3.71 4.45 20.04
N ALA A 128 2.63 4.10 20.73
CA ALA A 128 1.84 2.89 20.46
C ALA A 128 1.24 2.86 19.05
N VAL A 129 0.66 3.99 18.59
CA VAL A 129 0.04 4.08 17.26
C VAL A 129 1.07 3.95 16.12
N PRO A 130 2.16 4.74 16.08
CA PRO A 130 3.16 4.56 15.02
C PRO A 130 3.86 3.20 15.08
N LEU A 131 4.02 2.58 16.27
CA LEU A 131 4.57 1.23 16.40
C LEU A 131 3.63 0.19 15.79
N SER A 132 2.34 0.22 16.12
CA SER A 132 1.35 -0.67 15.52
C SER A 132 1.23 -0.46 14.00
N LEU A 133 1.30 0.79 13.55
CA LEU A 133 1.25 1.14 12.13
C LEU A 133 2.45 0.56 11.39
N LYS A 134 3.65 0.71 11.94
CA LYS A 134 4.88 0.13 11.41
C LYS A 134 4.79 -1.39 11.29
N GLU A 135 4.49 -2.07 12.40
CA GLU A 135 4.45 -3.53 12.43
C GLU A 135 3.37 -4.11 11.50
N GLY A 136 2.19 -3.51 11.44
CA GLY A 136 1.14 -3.97 10.54
C GLY A 136 1.45 -3.73 9.06
N ILE A 137 2.14 -2.64 8.73
CA ILE A 137 2.65 -2.41 7.37
C ILE A 137 3.74 -3.42 7.03
N ASP A 138 4.73 -3.60 7.90
CA ASP A 138 5.88 -4.50 7.65
C ASP A 138 5.46 -5.97 7.54
N THR A 139 4.48 -6.41 8.34
CA THR A 139 4.11 -7.83 8.45
C THR A 139 2.93 -8.26 7.59
N VAL A 140 2.05 -7.34 7.20
CA VAL A 140 0.84 -7.68 6.42
C VAL A 140 0.80 -6.95 5.08
N TYR A 141 0.94 -5.63 5.08
CA TYR A 141 0.76 -4.83 3.88
C TYR A 141 1.89 -5.05 2.85
N LEU A 142 3.16 -4.88 3.27
CA LEU A 142 4.32 -5.00 2.38
C LEU A 142 4.49 -6.40 1.79
N PRO A 143 4.38 -7.50 2.56
CA PRO A 143 4.45 -8.85 1.98
C PRO A 143 3.38 -9.08 0.90
N LEU A 144 2.15 -8.64 1.13
CA LEU A 144 1.07 -8.80 0.16
C LEU A 144 1.26 -7.91 -1.08
N LEU A 145 1.81 -6.70 -0.93
CA LEU A 145 2.22 -5.86 -2.06
C LEU A 145 3.33 -6.53 -2.87
N ASP A 146 4.29 -7.17 -2.20
CA ASP A 146 5.36 -7.94 -2.86
C ASP A 146 4.81 -9.12 -3.67
N ASP A 147 3.79 -9.80 -3.16
CA ASP A 147 3.12 -10.86 -3.92
C ASP A 147 2.46 -10.30 -5.19
N VAL A 148 1.83 -9.13 -5.12
CA VAL A 148 1.24 -8.45 -6.30
C VAL A 148 2.34 -8.09 -7.31
N ILE A 149 3.43 -7.47 -6.87
CA ILE A 149 4.57 -7.10 -7.71
C ILE A 149 5.18 -8.34 -8.37
N ALA A 150 5.37 -9.42 -7.60
CA ALA A 150 5.89 -10.68 -8.09
C ALA A 150 4.99 -11.31 -9.15
N LYS A 151 3.66 -11.27 -8.95
CA LYS A 151 2.71 -11.78 -9.93
C LYS A 151 2.70 -10.99 -11.23
N ILE A 152 2.79 -9.66 -11.15
CA ILE A 152 2.93 -8.82 -12.35
C ILE A 152 4.22 -9.16 -13.09
N LYS A 153 5.34 -9.36 -12.37
CA LYS A 153 6.63 -9.74 -12.94
C LYS A 153 6.61 -11.11 -13.62
N GLU A 154 5.88 -12.07 -13.04
CA GLU A 154 5.65 -13.38 -13.67
C GLU A 154 4.98 -13.21 -15.04
N LEU A 155 3.86 -12.49 -15.11
CA LEU A 155 3.10 -12.24 -16.32
C LEU A 155 3.89 -11.36 -17.34
N GLU A 156 4.61 -10.36 -16.86
CA GLU A 156 5.56 -9.56 -17.66
C GLU A 156 6.54 -10.47 -18.41
N THR A 157 7.07 -11.46 -17.71
CA THR A 157 8.07 -12.39 -18.28
C THR A 157 7.42 -13.40 -19.21
N GLU A 158 6.26 -13.95 -18.85
CA GLU A 158 5.50 -14.90 -19.67
C GLU A 158 5.11 -14.29 -21.02
N TRP A 159 4.67 -13.03 -21.03
CA TRP A 159 4.16 -12.35 -22.21
C TRP A 159 5.15 -11.34 -22.83
N LYS A 160 6.44 -11.45 -22.50
CA LYS A 160 7.47 -10.49 -22.92
C LYS A 160 7.57 -10.28 -24.43
N ASP A 161 7.29 -11.30 -25.22
CA ASP A 161 7.42 -11.29 -26.68
C ASP A 161 6.07 -11.21 -27.41
N VAL A 162 4.95 -11.11 -26.68
CA VAL A 162 3.62 -11.00 -27.28
C VAL A 162 3.42 -9.62 -27.89
N PRO A 163 3.30 -9.51 -29.23
CA PRO A 163 3.02 -8.23 -29.88
C PRO A 163 1.58 -7.82 -29.60
N MET A 164 1.36 -6.55 -29.33
CA MET A 164 0.04 -5.98 -29.02
C MET A 164 -0.09 -4.61 -29.68
N LEU A 165 -1.28 -4.29 -30.19
CA LEU A 165 -1.59 -2.96 -30.65
C LEU A 165 -1.70 -2.02 -29.46
N ALA A 166 -0.89 -0.95 -29.39
CA ALA A 166 -1.10 0.09 -28.38
C ALA A 166 -2.26 1.02 -28.79
N ARG A 167 -2.86 1.65 -27.82
CA ARG A 167 -3.91 2.65 -28.04
C ARG A 167 -3.57 3.96 -27.34
N THR A 168 -3.69 5.05 -28.08
CA THR A 168 -3.63 6.41 -27.53
C THR A 168 -4.94 7.11 -27.86
N HIS A 169 -5.53 7.80 -26.90
CA HIS A 169 -6.86 8.42 -27.08
C HIS A 169 -7.94 7.41 -27.56
N GLY A 170 -7.80 6.13 -27.19
CA GLY A 170 -8.68 5.05 -27.66
C GLY A 170 -8.45 4.60 -29.10
N GLN A 171 -7.53 5.23 -29.86
CA GLN A 171 -7.23 4.92 -31.24
C GLN A 171 -6.01 4.00 -31.37
N ALA A 172 -6.00 3.19 -32.45
CA ALA A 172 -4.86 2.35 -32.80
C ALA A 172 -3.59 3.21 -32.98
N ALA A 173 -2.52 2.81 -32.32
CA ALA A 173 -1.23 3.49 -32.31
C ALA A 173 -0.08 2.47 -32.58
N SER A 174 1.17 2.91 -32.49
CA SER A 174 2.34 2.07 -32.69
C SER A 174 2.27 0.81 -31.85
N PRO A 175 2.53 -0.38 -32.39
CA PRO A 175 2.52 -1.62 -31.64
C PRO A 175 3.53 -1.65 -30.50
N THR A 176 3.22 -2.44 -29.49
CA THR A 176 4.02 -2.64 -28.27
C THR A 176 4.12 -4.13 -27.93
N ARG A 177 4.77 -4.46 -26.82
CA ARG A 177 4.75 -5.80 -26.25
C ARG A 177 3.94 -5.82 -24.96
N LEU A 178 3.07 -6.82 -24.81
CA LEU A 178 2.21 -6.96 -23.64
C LEU A 178 3.01 -7.03 -22.34
N GLY A 179 4.12 -7.79 -22.31
CA GLY A 179 4.98 -7.84 -21.14
C GLY A 179 5.57 -6.48 -20.77
N LYS A 180 5.90 -5.62 -21.77
CA LYS A 180 6.38 -4.26 -21.48
C LYS A 180 5.28 -3.39 -20.88
N GLU A 181 4.03 -3.52 -21.30
CA GLU A 181 2.91 -2.80 -20.69
C GLU A 181 2.77 -3.16 -19.20
N LEU A 182 2.89 -4.45 -18.85
CA LEU A 182 2.87 -4.88 -17.44
C LEU A 182 4.11 -4.40 -16.66
N LYS A 183 5.29 -4.36 -17.28
CA LYS A 183 6.51 -3.84 -16.67
C LYS A 183 6.37 -2.40 -16.20
N VAL A 184 5.64 -1.57 -16.92
CA VAL A 184 5.38 -0.18 -16.53
C VAL A 184 4.74 -0.12 -15.13
N PHE A 185 3.74 -0.95 -14.86
CA PHE A 185 3.07 -1.00 -13.56
C PHE A 185 3.97 -1.54 -12.45
N ARG A 186 4.74 -2.60 -12.74
CA ARG A 186 5.70 -3.17 -11.78
C ARG A 186 6.73 -2.13 -11.35
N GLU A 187 7.39 -1.47 -12.30
CA GLU A 187 8.41 -0.45 -11.99
C GLU A 187 7.84 0.74 -11.19
N ARG A 188 6.63 1.18 -11.54
CA ARG A 188 5.92 2.23 -10.77
C ARG A 188 5.65 1.79 -9.33
N LEU A 189 5.19 0.54 -9.12
CA LEU A 189 4.92 0.00 -7.79
C LEU A 189 6.22 -0.17 -6.98
N GLU A 190 7.29 -0.68 -7.56
CA GLU A 190 8.61 -0.81 -6.91
C GLU A 190 9.14 0.55 -6.46
N LEU A 191 9.02 1.58 -7.31
CA LEU A 191 9.43 2.95 -6.97
C LEU A 191 8.60 3.52 -5.80
N GLN A 192 7.28 3.34 -5.82
CA GLN A 192 6.43 3.84 -4.74
C GLN A 192 6.56 3.03 -3.45
N LYS A 193 6.83 1.72 -3.55
CA LYS A 193 7.20 0.91 -2.38
C LYS A 193 8.48 1.44 -1.73
N ALA A 194 9.50 1.77 -2.51
CA ALA A 194 10.73 2.37 -1.98
C ALA A 194 10.47 3.73 -1.31
N THR A 195 9.59 4.54 -1.88
CA THR A 195 9.15 5.81 -1.27
C THR A 195 8.45 5.58 0.06
N LEU A 196 7.54 4.60 0.14
CA LEU A 196 6.83 4.23 1.36
C LEU A 196 7.79 3.80 2.48
N ILE A 197 8.75 2.93 2.17
CA ILE A 197 9.74 2.42 3.13
C ILE A 197 10.66 3.52 3.66
N ALA A 198 10.91 4.55 2.87
CA ALA A 198 11.75 5.68 3.27
C ALA A 198 11.07 6.65 4.25
N VAL A 199 9.75 6.57 4.44
CA VAL A 199 9.03 7.45 5.38
C VAL A 199 9.27 6.97 6.81
N PRO A 200 9.81 7.83 7.71
CA PRO A 200 10.01 7.45 9.11
C PRO A 200 8.68 7.27 9.85
N PHE A 201 8.61 6.28 10.73
CA PHE A 201 7.52 6.16 11.70
C PHE A 201 7.83 7.04 12.90
N SER A 202 7.37 8.29 12.85
CA SER A 202 7.69 9.29 13.87
C SER A 202 6.84 9.14 15.12
N ALA A 203 7.48 9.45 16.26
CA ALA A 203 6.88 9.38 17.57
C ALA A 203 7.21 10.63 18.41
N LYS A 204 6.30 10.97 19.31
CA LYS A 204 6.52 12.01 20.33
C LYS A 204 6.70 11.35 21.69
N PHE A 205 7.72 11.81 22.42
CA PHE A 205 7.99 11.41 23.79
C PHE A 205 8.70 12.56 24.54
N GLY A 206 8.06 13.17 25.52
CA GLY A 206 8.60 14.35 26.22
C GLY A 206 7.64 15.01 27.22
N GLY A 207 6.61 14.32 27.68
CA GLY A 207 5.65 14.82 28.67
C GLY A 207 4.58 15.75 28.08
N ALA A 208 3.87 16.46 28.92
CA ALA A 208 2.63 17.17 28.63
C ALA A 208 2.74 18.24 27.52
N THR A 209 3.93 18.81 27.30
CA THR A 209 4.18 19.85 26.28
C THR A 209 5.43 19.57 25.46
N GLY A 210 6.00 18.36 25.56
CA GLY A 210 7.23 17.99 24.86
C GLY A 210 8.53 18.51 25.49
N ASN A 211 8.46 19.14 26.67
CA ASN A 211 9.58 19.80 27.34
C ASN A 211 10.11 19.04 28.56
N PHE A 212 9.65 17.80 28.81
CA PHE A 212 10.04 16.98 29.98
C PHE A 212 9.81 17.66 31.35
N ASN A 213 8.84 18.56 31.47
CA ASN A 213 8.63 19.36 32.66
C ASN A 213 8.59 18.55 33.98
N ALA A 214 7.79 17.47 33.99
CA ALA A 214 7.65 16.61 35.17
C ALA A 214 8.91 15.80 35.47
N HIS A 215 9.53 15.26 34.42
CA HIS A 215 10.79 14.52 34.51
C HIS A 215 11.91 15.40 35.08
N PHE A 216 12.09 16.60 34.49
CA PHE A 216 13.18 17.52 34.84
C PHE A 216 13.02 18.05 36.26
N VAL A 217 11.80 18.36 36.72
CA VAL A 217 11.60 18.83 38.11
C VAL A 217 11.85 17.73 39.15
N ALA A 218 11.60 16.47 38.78
CA ALA A 218 11.82 15.33 39.65
C ALA A 218 13.31 14.89 39.71
N TYR A 219 13.98 14.85 38.57
CA TYR A 219 15.38 14.41 38.42
C TYR A 219 16.10 15.28 37.41
N PRO A 220 16.54 16.51 37.85
CA PRO A 220 17.18 17.47 36.92
C PRO A 220 18.58 17.02 36.42
N GLU A 221 19.21 16.05 37.09
CA GLU A 221 20.51 15.49 36.78
C GLU A 221 20.47 14.45 35.63
N ILE A 222 19.28 13.97 35.26
CA ILE A 222 19.12 12.98 34.16
C ILE A 222 19.00 13.70 32.82
N ASP A 223 19.74 13.21 31.83
CA ASP A 223 19.58 13.62 30.43
C ASP A 223 18.34 12.96 29.81
N TRP A 224 17.19 13.55 30.05
CA TRP A 224 15.90 13.05 29.57
C TRP A 224 15.76 13.05 28.05
N VAL A 225 16.49 13.93 27.36
CA VAL A 225 16.50 13.95 25.88
C VAL A 225 17.20 12.71 25.34
N ASN A 226 18.42 12.43 25.85
CA ASN A 226 19.17 11.24 25.43
C ASN A 226 18.45 9.94 25.84
N PHE A 227 17.89 9.89 27.06
CA PHE A 227 17.07 8.78 27.52
C PHE A 227 15.91 8.50 26.55
N SER A 228 15.16 9.55 26.17
CA SER A 228 14.00 9.39 25.30
C SER A 228 14.38 9.04 23.86
N ASN A 229 15.52 9.56 23.36
CA ASN A 229 16.06 9.17 22.06
C ASN A 229 16.39 7.67 22.06
N HIS A 230 17.05 7.16 23.10
CA HIS A 230 17.37 5.73 23.21
C HIS A 230 16.08 4.90 23.31
N PHE A 231 15.15 5.30 24.16
CA PHE A 231 13.88 4.58 24.36
C PHE A 231 13.06 4.49 23.04
N VAL A 232 12.86 5.61 22.36
CA VAL A 232 12.03 5.63 21.16
C VAL A 232 12.76 5.04 19.95
N ASN A 233 14.04 5.41 19.73
CA ASN A 233 14.73 5.00 18.52
C ASN A 233 15.28 3.57 18.61
N GLU A 234 15.84 3.17 19.75
CA GLU A 234 16.50 1.88 19.90
C GLU A 234 15.56 0.82 20.50
N THR A 235 14.82 1.15 21.57
CA THR A 235 13.93 0.18 22.23
C THR A 235 12.65 -0.05 21.42
N LEU A 236 11.99 1.02 20.94
CA LEU A 236 10.76 0.91 20.15
C LEU A 236 10.99 0.82 18.63
N GLY A 237 12.20 1.14 18.14
CA GLY A 237 12.51 1.13 16.71
C GLY A 237 11.73 2.14 15.88
N LEU A 238 11.40 3.28 16.49
CA LEU A 238 10.69 4.41 15.89
C LEU A 238 11.65 5.58 15.65
N HIS A 239 11.13 6.69 15.13
CA HIS A 239 11.89 7.93 14.96
C HIS A 239 11.36 9.01 15.90
N ARG A 240 12.13 9.39 16.95
CA ARG A 240 11.68 10.42 17.88
C ARG A 240 11.75 11.82 17.26
N SER A 241 10.61 12.51 17.19
CA SER A 241 10.55 13.94 16.88
C SER A 241 11.14 14.76 18.05
N GLN A 242 12.17 15.56 17.78
CA GLN A 242 12.97 16.21 18.83
C GLN A 242 12.23 17.37 19.51
N THR A 243 11.49 18.15 18.74
CA THR A 243 10.73 19.30 19.22
C THR A 243 9.26 19.12 18.84
N THR A 244 8.38 18.99 19.81
CA THR A 244 6.96 18.74 19.62
C THR A 244 6.11 19.56 20.58
N THR A 245 4.81 19.57 20.37
CA THR A 245 3.84 20.00 21.35
C THR A 245 3.46 18.84 22.28
N GLN A 246 2.24 18.76 22.80
CA GLN A 246 1.76 17.59 23.52
C GLN A 246 1.69 16.34 22.62
N ILE A 247 1.59 16.52 21.29
CA ILE A 247 1.48 15.47 20.29
C ILE A 247 2.65 15.49 19.30
N GLU A 248 2.83 14.38 18.59
CA GLU A 248 3.56 14.32 17.35
C GLU A 248 2.80 15.15 16.29
N HIS A 249 3.51 15.85 15.40
CA HIS A 249 2.89 16.75 14.41
C HIS A 249 2.31 16.01 13.19
N TYR A 250 2.49 14.70 13.10
CA TYR A 250 1.94 13.79 12.08
C TYR A 250 2.36 14.06 10.62
N ASP A 251 3.34 14.89 10.34
CA ASP A 251 3.78 15.16 8.97
C ASP A 251 4.30 13.91 8.27
N HIS A 252 5.08 13.08 8.97
CA HIS A 252 5.53 11.80 8.42
C HIS A 252 4.37 10.80 8.27
N ALA A 253 3.43 10.75 9.20
CA ALA A 253 2.24 9.91 9.05
C ALA A 253 1.39 10.35 7.84
N ALA A 254 1.25 11.66 7.61
CA ALA A 254 0.60 12.21 6.42
C ALA A 254 1.33 11.76 5.14
N GLY A 255 2.66 11.89 5.10
CA GLY A 255 3.49 11.40 4.00
C GLY A 255 3.35 9.89 3.76
N LEU A 256 3.22 9.10 4.84
CA LEU A 256 2.96 7.66 4.76
C LEU A 256 1.61 7.37 4.08
N PHE A 257 0.54 8.05 4.51
CA PHE A 257 -0.79 7.89 3.90
C PHE A 257 -0.82 8.34 2.43
N ASP A 258 -0.09 9.38 2.07
CA ASP A 258 0.07 9.81 0.69
C ASP A 258 0.82 8.77 -0.16
N ALA A 259 1.85 8.12 0.39
CA ALA A 259 2.56 7.03 -0.29
C ALA A 259 1.66 5.79 -0.49
N LEU A 260 0.90 5.39 0.53
CA LEU A 260 -0.09 4.30 0.43
C LEU A 260 -1.16 4.59 -0.63
N LYS A 261 -1.70 5.81 -0.65
CA LYS A 261 -2.65 6.28 -1.68
C LYS A 261 -2.03 6.21 -3.08
N ARG A 262 -0.75 6.55 -3.23
CA ARG A 262 -0.05 6.51 -4.51
C ARG A 262 0.08 5.10 -5.06
N ILE A 263 0.41 4.12 -4.21
CA ILE A 263 0.44 2.70 -4.57
C ILE A 263 -0.94 2.24 -5.04
N ASN A 264 -1.98 2.55 -4.29
CA ASN A 264 -3.36 2.22 -4.65
C ASN A 264 -3.77 2.82 -6.00
N THR A 265 -3.35 4.05 -6.29
CA THR A 265 -3.66 4.74 -7.57
C THR A 265 -3.05 4.00 -8.77
N ILE A 266 -1.84 3.44 -8.62
CA ILE A 266 -1.21 2.65 -9.67
C ILE A 266 -1.97 1.34 -9.90
N LEU A 267 -2.43 0.70 -8.85
CA LEU A 267 -3.22 -0.52 -8.97
C LEU A 267 -4.61 -0.29 -9.58
N ILE A 268 -5.26 0.84 -9.27
CA ILE A 268 -6.51 1.26 -9.94
C ILE A 268 -6.28 1.40 -11.46
N ASP A 269 -5.17 2.00 -11.85
CA ASP A 269 -4.79 2.18 -13.26
C ASP A 269 -4.59 0.81 -13.94
N LEU A 270 -3.87 -0.11 -13.29
CA LEU A 270 -3.72 -1.50 -13.75
C LEU A 270 -5.06 -2.22 -13.86
N ASP A 271 -5.91 -2.14 -12.83
CA ASP A 271 -7.20 -2.83 -12.80
C ASP A 271 -8.09 -2.38 -13.98
N ARG A 272 -8.07 -1.09 -14.32
CA ARG A 272 -8.81 -0.51 -15.45
C ARG A 272 -8.26 -0.95 -16.80
N ASP A 273 -6.95 -1.00 -16.96
CA ASP A 273 -6.33 -1.49 -18.18
C ASP A 273 -6.64 -2.97 -18.40
N ILE A 274 -6.50 -3.81 -17.38
CA ILE A 274 -6.85 -5.24 -17.47
C ILE A 274 -8.34 -5.42 -17.77
N TRP A 275 -9.22 -4.67 -17.10
CA TRP A 275 -10.66 -4.67 -17.38
C TRP A 275 -10.94 -4.34 -18.85
N THR A 276 -10.24 -3.32 -19.39
CA THR A 276 -10.35 -2.90 -20.78
C THR A 276 -9.87 -4.00 -21.71
N TYR A 277 -8.74 -4.64 -21.44
CA TYR A 277 -8.23 -5.76 -22.25
C TYR A 277 -9.15 -6.98 -22.21
N VAL A 278 -9.83 -7.25 -21.11
CA VAL A 278 -10.88 -8.27 -21.05
C VAL A 278 -12.06 -7.89 -21.96
N SER A 279 -12.49 -6.61 -21.97
CA SER A 279 -13.57 -6.13 -22.84
C SER A 279 -13.22 -6.15 -24.33
N MET A 280 -11.92 -6.15 -24.65
CA MET A 280 -11.38 -6.26 -26.02
C MET A 280 -11.09 -7.72 -26.44
N ASP A 281 -11.46 -8.69 -25.61
CA ASP A 281 -11.14 -10.11 -25.84
C ASP A 281 -9.63 -10.46 -25.82
N TYR A 282 -8.78 -9.57 -25.38
CA TYR A 282 -7.34 -9.85 -25.25
C TYR A 282 -7.07 -10.87 -24.14
N PHE A 283 -7.87 -10.82 -23.07
CA PHE A 283 -7.84 -11.80 -22.00
C PHE A 283 -9.19 -12.53 -21.85
N LYS A 284 -9.10 -13.81 -21.60
CA LYS A 284 -10.15 -14.63 -21.00
C LYS A 284 -9.80 -14.89 -19.54
N GLN A 285 -10.77 -15.40 -18.78
CA GLN A 285 -10.57 -15.74 -17.39
C GLN A 285 -10.84 -17.22 -17.15
N LYS A 286 -9.93 -17.88 -16.41
CA LYS A 286 -10.13 -19.26 -15.97
C LYS A 286 -11.38 -19.33 -15.06
N LEU A 287 -12.28 -20.25 -15.37
CA LEU A 287 -13.38 -20.58 -14.48
C LEU A 287 -12.90 -21.58 -13.44
N LYS A 288 -13.21 -21.33 -12.19
CA LYS A 288 -13.05 -22.31 -11.12
C LYS A 288 -14.29 -23.19 -11.09
N ALA A 289 -14.10 -24.52 -10.94
CA ALA A 289 -15.23 -25.44 -10.84
C ALA A 289 -16.22 -25.00 -9.74
N GLY A 290 -17.49 -24.83 -10.12
CA GLY A 290 -18.55 -24.35 -9.22
C GLY A 290 -18.73 -22.82 -9.16
N GLU A 291 -17.87 -22.01 -9.80
CA GLU A 291 -18.13 -20.57 -9.92
C GLU A 291 -19.18 -20.28 -11.00
N ILE A 292 -20.14 -19.40 -10.67
CA ILE A 292 -21.14 -18.89 -11.62
C ILE A 292 -20.66 -17.54 -12.13
N GLY A 293 -20.31 -17.46 -13.41
CA GLY A 293 -19.77 -16.25 -14.04
C GLY A 293 -20.81 -15.12 -14.18
N SER A 294 -22.08 -15.47 -14.39
CA SER A 294 -23.21 -14.55 -14.47
C SER A 294 -24.50 -15.27 -14.07
N SER A 295 -25.40 -14.59 -13.36
CA SER A 295 -26.70 -15.15 -12.95
C SER A 295 -27.66 -15.39 -14.14
N ALA A 296 -27.50 -14.65 -15.24
CA ALA A 296 -28.40 -14.68 -16.39
C ALA A 296 -27.78 -15.27 -17.67
N MET A 297 -26.44 -15.16 -17.82
CA MET A 297 -25.71 -15.55 -19.04
C MET A 297 -24.53 -16.47 -18.67
N PRO A 298 -24.69 -17.81 -18.71
CA PRO A 298 -23.67 -18.76 -18.25
C PRO A 298 -22.32 -18.64 -18.95
N HIS A 299 -22.28 -18.13 -20.18
CA HIS A 299 -21.04 -17.94 -20.98
C HIS A 299 -20.27 -16.66 -20.60
N LYS A 300 -20.88 -15.76 -19.82
CA LYS A 300 -20.29 -14.45 -19.49
C LYS A 300 -19.46 -14.54 -18.21
N VAL A 301 -18.16 -14.37 -18.32
CA VAL A 301 -17.22 -14.35 -17.19
C VAL A 301 -16.76 -12.91 -16.94
N ASN A 302 -17.31 -12.31 -15.90
CA ASN A 302 -17.02 -10.91 -15.57
C ASN A 302 -15.67 -10.77 -14.87
N PRO A 303 -14.92 -9.68 -15.11
CA PRO A 303 -13.65 -9.39 -14.42
C PRO A 303 -13.86 -8.81 -13.01
N ILE A 304 -14.73 -9.44 -12.21
CA ILE A 304 -15.18 -8.94 -10.90
C ILE A 304 -14.08 -8.79 -9.87
N ASP A 305 -12.97 -9.52 -10.01
CA ASP A 305 -11.85 -9.43 -9.09
C ASP A 305 -11.15 -8.05 -9.25
N PHE A 306 -11.02 -7.52 -10.46
CA PHE A 306 -10.48 -6.18 -10.74
C PHE A 306 -11.45 -5.07 -10.34
N GLU A 307 -12.75 -5.24 -10.58
CA GLU A 307 -13.79 -4.30 -10.14
C GLU A 307 -13.85 -4.20 -8.61
N ASN A 308 -13.73 -5.34 -7.91
CA ASN A 308 -13.67 -5.37 -6.44
C ASN A 308 -12.40 -4.70 -5.91
N SER A 309 -11.27 -4.89 -6.58
CA SER A 309 -10.01 -4.21 -6.26
C SER A 309 -10.17 -2.70 -6.42
N GLU A 310 -10.57 -2.22 -7.59
CA GLU A 310 -10.76 -0.79 -7.88
C GLU A 310 -11.68 -0.13 -6.85
N GLY A 311 -12.83 -0.76 -6.54
CA GLY A 311 -13.79 -0.22 -5.58
C GLY A 311 -13.21 -0.08 -4.16
N ASN A 312 -12.49 -1.10 -3.68
CA ASN A 312 -11.85 -1.05 -2.36
C ASN A 312 -10.71 -0.02 -2.31
N LEU A 313 -9.87 0.06 -3.36
CA LEU A 313 -8.80 1.05 -3.45
C LEU A 313 -9.33 2.48 -3.47
N GLY A 314 -10.48 2.73 -4.13
CA GLY A 314 -11.13 4.03 -4.13
C GLY A 314 -11.57 4.48 -2.74
N ILE A 315 -12.17 3.58 -1.94
CA ILE A 315 -12.54 3.85 -0.55
C ILE A 315 -11.30 4.11 0.30
N ALA A 316 -10.27 3.26 0.18
CA ALA A 316 -9.00 3.43 0.89
C ALA A 316 -8.38 4.80 0.60
N ASN A 317 -8.35 5.22 -0.67
CA ASN A 317 -7.77 6.50 -1.08
C ASN A 317 -8.52 7.71 -0.50
N ALA A 318 -9.84 7.66 -0.41
CA ALA A 318 -10.63 8.72 0.20
C ALA A 318 -10.31 8.88 1.70
N LEU A 319 -10.09 7.77 2.41
CA LEU A 319 -9.72 7.80 3.82
C LEU A 319 -8.25 8.22 4.02
N TYR A 320 -7.32 7.75 3.20
CA TYR A 320 -5.93 8.20 3.24
C TYR A 320 -5.80 9.71 2.98
N GLU A 321 -6.55 10.24 2.01
CA GLU A 321 -6.60 11.68 1.72
C GLU A 321 -7.07 12.47 2.95
N HIS A 322 -8.14 12.01 3.60
CA HIS A 322 -8.63 12.66 4.82
C HIS A 322 -7.60 12.61 5.95
N LEU A 323 -6.97 11.46 6.19
CA LEU A 323 -5.96 11.29 7.25
C LEU A 323 -4.73 12.16 7.00
N SER A 324 -4.23 12.18 5.76
CA SER A 324 -3.09 13.00 5.35
C SER A 324 -3.36 14.50 5.51
N ALA A 325 -4.54 14.97 5.13
CA ALA A 325 -4.91 16.38 5.25
C ALA A 325 -5.26 16.81 6.68
N LYS A 326 -5.85 15.88 7.49
CA LYS A 326 -6.39 16.23 8.82
C LYS A 326 -5.36 16.17 9.93
N LEU A 327 -4.53 15.12 9.97
CA LEU A 327 -3.68 14.84 11.12
C LEU A 327 -2.66 15.95 11.43
N PRO A 328 -2.00 16.61 10.45
CA PRO A 328 -1.06 17.69 10.72
C PRO A 328 -1.71 18.97 11.30
N ILE A 329 -3.04 19.02 11.36
CA ILE A 329 -3.76 20.21 11.88
C ILE A 329 -4.30 19.92 13.25
N SER A 330 -3.78 20.64 14.26
CA SER A 330 -4.25 20.63 15.65
C SER A 330 -4.27 22.04 16.23
N ARG A 331 -5.03 22.24 17.33
CA ARG A 331 -5.17 23.54 17.99
C ARG A 331 -4.16 23.65 19.12
N LEU A 332 -3.35 24.71 19.12
CA LEU A 332 -2.36 24.99 20.15
C LEU A 332 -1.48 23.76 20.46
N GLN A 333 -1.44 23.30 21.73
CA GLN A 333 -0.70 22.11 22.10
C GLN A 333 -1.36 20.81 21.62
N ARG A 334 -2.68 20.76 21.60
CA ARG A 334 -3.49 19.64 21.15
C ARG A 334 -4.99 19.94 21.20
N ASP A 335 -5.74 19.34 20.28
CA ASP A 335 -7.18 19.03 20.44
C ASP A 335 -7.42 17.51 20.34
N LEU A 336 -8.65 17.04 20.62
CA LEU A 336 -8.97 15.60 20.67
C LEU A 336 -9.19 14.96 19.29
N THR A 337 -9.27 15.76 18.21
CA THR A 337 -9.66 15.24 16.89
C THR A 337 -8.69 14.23 16.30
N ASP A 338 -7.42 14.29 16.67
CA ASP A 338 -6.41 13.29 16.30
C ASP A 338 -6.80 11.89 16.81
N SER A 339 -7.15 11.75 18.07
CA SER A 339 -7.56 10.47 18.68
C SER A 339 -8.80 9.87 18.00
N THR A 340 -9.73 10.72 17.56
CA THR A 340 -10.94 10.27 16.84
C THR A 340 -10.59 9.67 15.48
N VAL A 341 -9.78 10.35 14.67
CA VAL A 341 -9.48 9.88 13.32
C VAL A 341 -8.43 8.77 13.30
N LEU A 342 -7.49 8.74 14.26
CA LEU A 342 -6.49 7.66 14.38
C LEU A 342 -7.12 6.28 14.64
N ARG A 343 -8.30 6.20 15.24
CA ARG A 343 -9.03 4.94 15.42
C ARG A 343 -9.48 4.32 14.09
N THR A 344 -9.46 5.09 12.98
CA THR A 344 -9.86 4.60 11.66
C THR A 344 -8.69 4.17 10.77
N ILE A 345 -7.43 4.28 11.22
CA ILE A 345 -6.25 4.02 10.38
C ILE A 345 -6.21 2.60 9.79
N GLY A 346 -6.73 1.62 10.51
CA GLY A 346 -6.82 0.25 10.04
C GLY A 346 -7.81 0.06 8.88
N VAL A 347 -8.82 0.92 8.75
CA VAL A 347 -9.87 0.76 7.74
C VAL A 347 -9.33 0.93 6.31
N PRO A 348 -8.61 2.01 5.95
CA PRO A 348 -8.06 2.14 4.61
C PRO A 348 -6.98 1.09 4.31
N ILE A 349 -6.18 0.68 5.30
CA ILE A 349 -5.21 -0.41 5.13
C ILE A 349 -5.94 -1.72 4.84
N ALA A 350 -7.02 -2.02 5.55
CA ALA A 350 -7.83 -3.20 5.31
C ALA A 350 -8.45 -3.20 3.90
N HIS A 351 -8.98 -2.09 3.41
CA HIS A 351 -9.47 -1.97 2.05
C HIS A 351 -8.37 -2.20 1.01
N SER A 352 -7.14 -1.68 1.24
CA SER A 352 -5.98 -1.97 0.37
C SER A 352 -5.62 -3.46 0.38
N VAL A 353 -5.60 -4.11 1.54
CA VAL A 353 -5.33 -5.55 1.68
C VAL A 353 -6.40 -6.40 0.96
N ILE A 354 -7.68 -6.04 1.06
CA ILE A 354 -8.77 -6.70 0.33
C ILE A 354 -8.56 -6.58 -1.18
N ALA A 355 -8.19 -5.39 -1.64
CA ALA A 355 -7.94 -5.10 -3.05
C ALA A 355 -6.74 -5.90 -3.59
N PHE A 356 -5.61 -5.93 -2.88
CA PHE A 356 -4.42 -6.69 -3.29
C PHE A 356 -4.73 -8.18 -3.44
N GLN A 357 -5.47 -8.77 -2.50
CA GLN A 357 -5.92 -10.16 -2.62
C GLN A 357 -6.86 -10.37 -3.81
N SER A 358 -7.68 -9.38 -4.15
CA SER A 358 -8.57 -9.44 -5.32
C SER A 358 -7.78 -9.32 -6.63
N SER A 359 -6.84 -8.37 -6.73
CA SER A 359 -5.96 -8.23 -7.90
C SER A 359 -5.12 -9.48 -8.13
N LEU A 360 -4.52 -10.06 -7.07
CA LEU A 360 -3.78 -11.34 -7.15
C LEU A 360 -4.65 -12.46 -7.71
N LYS A 361 -5.87 -12.58 -7.19
CA LYS A 361 -6.83 -13.59 -7.68
C LYS A 361 -7.20 -13.36 -9.14
N GLY A 362 -7.46 -12.10 -9.54
CA GLY A 362 -7.78 -11.72 -10.91
C GLY A 362 -6.63 -12.01 -11.87
N LEU A 363 -5.41 -11.54 -11.54
CA LEU A 363 -4.20 -11.77 -12.33
C LEU A 363 -3.92 -13.27 -12.52
N GLY A 364 -4.15 -14.08 -11.49
CA GLY A 364 -3.98 -15.54 -11.56
C GLY A 364 -5.00 -16.27 -12.45
N LYS A 365 -6.11 -15.61 -12.80
CA LYS A 365 -7.16 -16.15 -13.68
C LYS A 365 -6.98 -15.78 -15.16
N LEU A 366 -6.12 -14.82 -15.48
CA LEU A 366 -5.96 -14.34 -16.84
C LEU A 366 -5.44 -15.45 -17.77
N VAL A 367 -6.03 -15.53 -18.96
CA VAL A 367 -5.63 -16.40 -20.05
C VAL A 367 -5.50 -15.53 -21.29
N LEU A 368 -4.32 -15.48 -21.87
CA LEU A 368 -4.07 -14.71 -23.08
C LEU A 368 -4.86 -15.27 -24.27
N ASN A 369 -5.50 -14.39 -25.04
CA ASN A 369 -6.16 -14.72 -26.30
C ASN A 369 -5.31 -14.20 -27.48
N GLU A 370 -4.25 -14.93 -27.80
CA GLU A 370 -3.31 -14.55 -28.86
C GLU A 370 -3.99 -14.36 -30.23
N ALA A 371 -5.05 -15.12 -30.52
CA ALA A 371 -5.78 -15.01 -31.78
C ALA A 371 -6.48 -13.64 -31.92
N ALA A 372 -7.07 -13.11 -30.83
CA ALA A 372 -7.70 -11.80 -30.86
C ALA A 372 -6.66 -10.68 -31.07
N ILE A 373 -5.57 -10.74 -30.34
CA ILE A 373 -4.47 -9.76 -30.44
C ILE A 373 -3.84 -9.77 -31.83
N SER A 374 -3.55 -10.95 -32.36
CA SER A 374 -2.98 -11.10 -33.71
C SER A 374 -3.93 -10.60 -34.81
N THR A 375 -5.23 -10.91 -34.70
CA THR A 375 -6.26 -10.43 -35.62
C THR A 375 -6.37 -8.91 -35.59
N GLU A 376 -6.28 -8.29 -34.39
CA GLU A 376 -6.35 -6.83 -34.32
C GLU A 376 -5.12 -6.15 -34.92
N LEU A 377 -3.92 -6.69 -34.70
CA LEU A 377 -2.70 -6.19 -35.37
C LEU A 377 -2.84 -6.24 -36.87
N GLU A 378 -3.28 -7.39 -37.42
CA GLU A 378 -3.46 -7.60 -38.89
C GLU A 378 -4.55 -6.66 -39.44
N ASN A 379 -5.52 -6.29 -38.64
CA ASN A 379 -6.56 -5.37 -39.07
C ASN A 379 -6.14 -3.88 -39.04
N ASN A 380 -4.94 -3.54 -38.55
CA ASN A 380 -4.49 -2.17 -38.33
C ASN A 380 -3.15 -1.86 -39.02
N TRP A 381 -2.99 -2.24 -40.29
CA TRP A 381 -1.77 -2.01 -41.06
C TRP A 381 -1.38 -0.52 -41.19
N ALA A 382 -2.31 0.42 -41.01
CA ALA A 382 -2.02 1.85 -41.03
C ALA A 382 -0.95 2.28 -40.01
N VAL A 383 -0.75 1.51 -38.89
CA VAL A 383 0.22 1.83 -37.84
C VAL A 383 1.67 1.75 -38.29
N VAL A 384 1.98 1.00 -39.36
CA VAL A 384 3.36 0.92 -39.93
C VAL A 384 3.75 2.18 -40.71
N ALA A 385 2.79 3.06 -41.01
CA ALA A 385 3.07 4.31 -41.72
C ALA A 385 4.13 5.17 -41.03
N GLU A 386 4.14 5.18 -39.68
CA GLU A 386 5.16 5.86 -38.88
C GLU A 386 6.57 5.31 -39.17
N ALA A 387 6.71 4.00 -39.17
CA ALA A 387 8.00 3.34 -39.46
C ALA A 387 8.47 3.65 -40.87
N ILE A 388 7.59 3.50 -41.88
CA ILE A 388 7.89 3.80 -43.28
C ILE A 388 8.32 5.26 -43.44
N GLN A 389 7.59 6.19 -42.84
CA GLN A 389 7.94 7.61 -42.84
C GLN A 389 9.34 7.87 -42.26
N THR A 390 9.65 7.22 -41.15
CA THR A 390 10.93 7.40 -40.45
C THR A 390 12.09 6.87 -41.29
N VAL A 391 11.94 5.71 -41.93
CA VAL A 391 12.94 5.15 -42.87
C VAL A 391 13.12 6.06 -44.09
N LEU A 392 12.03 6.54 -44.69
CA LEU A 392 12.11 7.46 -45.80
C LEU A 392 12.82 8.77 -45.46
N ARG A 393 12.64 9.29 -44.24
CA ARG A 393 13.40 10.46 -43.72
C ARG A 393 14.89 10.17 -43.58
N ARG A 394 15.27 8.97 -43.13
CA ARG A 394 16.66 8.51 -43.04
C ARG A 394 17.33 8.56 -44.40
N GLU A 395 16.61 8.20 -45.46
CA GLU A 395 17.10 8.16 -46.84
C GLU A 395 16.97 9.50 -47.57
N GLY A 396 16.56 10.59 -46.93
CA GLY A 396 16.44 11.92 -47.52
C GLY A 396 15.30 12.07 -48.53
N PHE A 397 14.25 11.22 -48.46
CA PHE A 397 13.09 11.30 -49.36
C PHE A 397 12.32 12.61 -49.12
N GLU A 398 11.95 13.30 -50.19
CA GLU A 398 11.20 14.55 -50.09
C GLU A 398 9.76 14.31 -49.60
N LYS A 399 9.33 15.07 -48.59
CA LYS A 399 7.95 15.11 -48.05
C LYS A 399 7.34 13.73 -47.76
N PRO A 400 8.00 12.87 -46.94
CA PRO A 400 7.56 11.50 -46.68
C PRO A 400 6.19 11.45 -45.98
N TYR A 401 5.84 12.46 -45.15
CA TYR A 401 4.53 12.54 -44.49
C TYR A 401 3.40 12.75 -45.52
N GLU A 402 3.60 13.65 -46.49
CA GLU A 402 2.62 13.93 -47.55
C GLU A 402 2.40 12.73 -48.46
N ALA A 403 3.46 11.99 -48.75
CA ALA A 403 3.39 10.76 -49.55
C ALA A 403 2.50 9.70 -48.84
N LEU A 404 2.69 9.51 -47.52
CA LEU A 404 1.91 8.54 -46.75
C LEU A 404 0.48 9.01 -46.45
N LYS A 405 0.22 10.31 -46.43
CA LYS A 405 -1.11 10.87 -46.23
C LYS A 405 -2.10 10.36 -47.28
N GLY A 406 -1.65 10.16 -48.51
CA GLY A 406 -2.45 9.58 -49.59
C GLY A 406 -2.89 8.13 -49.31
N LEU A 407 -2.06 7.34 -48.60
CA LEU A 407 -2.38 5.97 -48.24
C LEU A 407 -3.34 5.90 -47.01
N THR A 408 -3.16 6.78 -46.02
CA THR A 408 -3.82 6.64 -44.73
C THR A 408 -5.11 7.46 -44.57
N ARG A 409 -5.39 8.41 -45.48
CA ARG A 409 -6.58 9.27 -45.44
C ARG A 409 -7.63 8.92 -46.50
N THR A 410 -7.54 7.77 -47.12
CA THR A 410 -8.61 7.19 -47.93
C THR A 410 -9.65 6.56 -46.99
N HIS A 411 -10.91 6.49 -47.42
CA HIS A 411 -11.96 5.79 -46.67
C HIS A 411 -11.78 4.24 -46.70
N ASP A 412 -10.83 3.77 -47.45
CA ASP A 412 -10.54 2.35 -47.61
C ASP A 412 -9.65 1.84 -46.46
N LYS A 413 -9.88 0.59 -46.04
CA LYS A 413 -9.06 -0.09 -45.06
C LYS A 413 -7.65 -0.25 -45.57
N VAL A 414 -6.66 0.25 -44.81
CA VAL A 414 -5.24 0.01 -45.10
C VAL A 414 -4.91 -1.45 -44.76
N THR A 415 -4.37 -2.16 -45.75
CA THR A 415 -4.00 -3.58 -45.66
C THR A 415 -2.55 -3.80 -46.02
N LYS A 416 -2.00 -4.99 -45.78
CA LYS A 416 -0.66 -5.40 -46.25
C LYS A 416 -0.50 -5.12 -47.76
N THR A 417 -1.49 -5.54 -48.56
CA THR A 417 -1.47 -5.37 -50.01
C THR A 417 -1.43 -3.89 -50.40
N SER A 418 -2.24 -3.03 -49.80
CA SER A 418 -2.23 -1.60 -50.12
C SER A 418 -0.94 -0.89 -49.67
N VAL A 419 -0.35 -1.29 -48.58
CA VAL A 419 0.95 -0.77 -48.11
C VAL A 419 2.07 -1.21 -49.06
N HIS A 420 2.12 -2.47 -49.45
CA HIS A 420 3.12 -2.96 -50.41
C HIS A 420 2.97 -2.32 -51.78
N ALA A 421 1.75 -2.19 -52.31
CA ALA A 421 1.49 -1.50 -53.58
C ALA A 421 1.95 -0.02 -53.50
N PHE A 422 1.69 0.66 -52.41
CA PHE A 422 2.20 2.01 -52.18
C PHE A 422 3.74 2.07 -52.22
N ILE A 423 4.44 1.15 -51.50
CA ILE A 423 5.90 1.08 -51.50
C ILE A 423 6.44 0.88 -52.93
N ASP A 424 5.77 0.10 -53.74
CA ASP A 424 6.17 -0.13 -55.14
C ASP A 424 6.10 1.14 -56.00
N THR A 425 5.23 2.09 -55.67
CA THR A 425 5.13 3.38 -56.39
C THR A 425 6.22 4.38 -56.01
N LEU A 426 6.96 4.17 -54.92
CA LEU A 426 7.98 5.11 -54.46
C LEU A 426 9.22 5.09 -55.37
N GLU A 427 9.77 6.26 -55.66
CA GLU A 427 11.04 6.44 -56.37
C GLU A 427 12.26 6.24 -55.47
N ILE A 428 12.47 4.99 -55.04
CA ILE A 428 13.55 4.56 -54.12
C ILE A 428 14.21 3.28 -54.69
N THR A 429 15.36 2.92 -54.13
CA THR A 429 16.09 1.72 -54.53
C THR A 429 15.31 0.43 -54.31
N PRO A 430 15.48 -0.61 -55.15
CA PRO A 430 14.83 -1.92 -54.92
C PRO A 430 15.14 -2.50 -53.52
N THR A 431 16.37 -2.35 -53.05
CA THR A 431 16.79 -2.82 -51.72
C THR A 431 15.99 -2.14 -50.62
N LEU A 432 15.75 -0.84 -50.72
CA LEU A 432 14.96 -0.08 -49.72
C LEU A 432 13.48 -0.48 -49.78
N LYS A 433 12.91 -0.75 -50.97
CA LYS A 433 11.54 -1.29 -51.08
C LYS A 433 11.39 -2.61 -50.34
N GLU A 434 12.36 -3.53 -50.49
CA GLU A 434 12.35 -4.80 -49.77
C GLU A 434 12.53 -4.63 -48.25
N GLU A 435 13.33 -3.65 -47.82
CA GLU A 435 13.43 -3.30 -46.38
C GLU A 435 12.07 -2.83 -45.83
N LEU A 436 11.41 -1.89 -46.50
CA LEU A 436 10.13 -1.34 -46.09
C LEU A 436 9.01 -2.38 -46.06
N LYS A 437 8.98 -3.32 -47.04
CA LYS A 437 7.97 -4.40 -47.12
C LYS A 437 8.09 -5.41 -45.97
N LYS A 438 9.23 -5.48 -45.25
CA LYS A 438 9.43 -6.32 -44.08
C LYS A 438 8.84 -5.72 -42.78
N ILE A 439 8.45 -4.46 -42.84
CA ILE A 439 7.85 -3.79 -41.65
C ILE A 439 6.38 -4.19 -41.56
N GLU A 440 6.04 -4.93 -40.52
CA GLU A 440 4.68 -5.42 -40.25
C GLU A 440 4.23 -4.97 -38.85
N PRO A 441 2.91 -4.85 -38.61
CA PRO A 441 2.41 -4.49 -37.26
C PRO A 441 2.92 -5.40 -36.14
N SER A 442 3.10 -6.68 -36.40
CA SER A 442 3.61 -7.68 -35.46
C SER A 442 5.12 -7.61 -35.20
N THR A 443 5.89 -6.95 -36.08
CA THR A 443 7.37 -6.85 -36.01
C THR A 443 7.86 -5.45 -35.67
N TYR A 444 7.02 -4.43 -35.85
CA TYR A 444 7.34 -3.04 -35.52
C TYR A 444 7.19 -2.79 -34.03
N LEU A 445 8.02 -3.40 -33.20
CA LEU A 445 7.92 -3.45 -31.76
C LEU A 445 9.03 -2.69 -31.00
N GLY A 446 9.98 -2.10 -31.75
CA GLY A 446 11.13 -1.42 -31.17
C GLY A 446 12.03 -2.36 -30.34
N ILE A 447 12.67 -1.82 -29.31
CA ILE A 447 13.65 -2.51 -28.47
C ILE A 447 12.93 -3.39 -27.45
N GLN A 448 13.45 -4.61 -27.22
CA GLN A 448 13.00 -5.46 -26.11
C GLN A 448 13.50 -4.87 -24.76
N LEU A 449 12.57 -4.48 -23.91
CA LEU A 449 12.84 -3.86 -22.62
C LEU A 449 12.64 -4.81 -21.41
N VAL A 450 11.95 -5.93 -21.62
CA VAL A 450 11.77 -6.95 -20.58
C VAL A 450 13.00 -7.85 -20.52
N GLY A 451 13.56 -8.03 -19.32
CA GLY A 451 14.78 -8.82 -19.12
C GLY A 451 16.09 -8.02 -19.22
N LYS A 452 16.00 -6.71 -19.37
CA LYS A 452 17.17 -5.81 -19.34
C LYS A 452 17.28 -5.09 -18.01
#